data_e522f694e061833c989e37abb8a4690d
#
_entry.id   e522f694e061833c989e37abb8a4690d
#
_cell.length_a   1.000
_cell.length_b   1.000
_cell.length_c   1.000
_cell.angle_alpha   90.00
_cell.angle_beta   90.00
_cell.angle_gamma   90.00
#
_symmetry.space_group_name_H-M   'P 1'
#
loop_
_entity.id
_entity.type
_entity.pdbx_description
1 polymer ?
#
loop_
_entity_poly.entity_id
_entity_poly.type
_entity_poly.pdbx_seq_one_letter_code
_entity_poly.pdbx_strand_id
1 'polypeptide(L)'
;METEKKKYKRIMLKLSGEALANDKGFGIDPEVVYRLAGEIKEASDSGIEIAVVVGGGNIWRGLKGSAGGMDRASADYMGMLATVINSVALQDALEKMGVTTRVQTAIEMQQIAEPYIRRRAIRHLEKGRVVIFGAGTGNPYFTTDTTAALRSAEIEADVMLMAKKQTNGVYDADPKFYPEAKMFTHLSYNDVLQKKLEVMDNTAITLCMNNKIPIMVFNIDVPVSYTHLRAHET
;
A
#
# COMPACT_ATOMS: atom_id res chain seq x y z
N MET A 1 22.69 17.86 -19.90
CA MET A 1 21.59 17.62 -18.97
C MET A 1 21.94 16.34 -18.24
N GLU A 2 22.49 16.44 -17.03
CA GLU A 2 22.69 15.28 -16.15
C GLU A 2 21.31 14.72 -15.82
N THR A 3 21.07 13.46 -16.18
CA THR A 3 19.91 12.72 -15.75
C THR A 3 20.02 12.51 -14.24
N GLU A 4 19.28 13.27 -13.46
CA GLU A 4 19.16 13.05 -12.01
C GLU A 4 18.89 11.58 -11.75
N LYS A 5 19.80 10.93 -11.05
CA LYS A 5 19.73 9.51 -10.72
C LYS A 5 18.51 9.29 -9.82
N LYS A 6 17.52 8.52 -10.28
CA LYS A 6 16.36 8.13 -9.47
C LYS A 6 16.85 7.38 -8.24
N LYS A 7 16.42 7.79 -7.06
CA LYS A 7 16.81 7.14 -5.80
C LYS A 7 16.25 5.70 -5.71
N TYR A 8 15.05 5.49 -6.25
CA TYR A 8 14.35 4.19 -6.24
C TYR A 8 13.89 3.84 -7.65
N LYS A 9 14.07 2.58 -8.03
CA LYS A 9 13.62 2.04 -9.31
C LYS A 9 12.27 1.36 -9.17
N ARG A 10 12.08 0.56 -8.11
CA ARG A 10 10.87 -0.23 -7.86
C ARG A 10 10.30 0.10 -6.49
N ILE A 11 9.05 0.50 -6.44
CA ILE A 11 8.38 0.86 -5.20
C ILE A 11 7.18 -0.04 -4.94
N MET A 12 6.91 -0.28 -3.65
CA MET A 12 5.65 -0.83 -3.17
C MET A 12 4.84 0.30 -2.56
N LEU A 13 3.69 0.61 -3.13
CA LEU A 13 2.74 1.58 -2.58
C LEU A 13 1.66 0.84 -1.78
N LYS A 14 1.59 1.08 -0.48
CA LYS A 14 0.52 0.55 0.37
C LYS A 14 -0.52 1.62 0.64
N LEU A 15 -1.74 1.36 0.24
CA LEU A 15 -2.93 2.20 0.46
C LEU A 15 -3.86 1.54 1.47
N SER A 16 -4.41 2.31 2.41
CA SER A 16 -5.54 1.82 3.20
C SER A 16 -6.80 1.79 2.32
N GLY A 17 -7.74 0.87 2.59
CA GLY A 17 -9.00 0.88 1.87
C GLY A 17 -9.76 2.21 2.00
N GLU A 18 -9.65 2.85 3.15
CA GLU A 18 -10.24 4.18 3.40
C GLU A 18 -9.69 5.29 2.49
N ALA A 19 -8.51 5.07 1.89
CA ALA A 19 -7.95 5.97 0.89
C ALA A 19 -8.77 6.03 -0.41
N LEU A 20 -9.62 5.02 -0.68
CA LEU A 20 -10.51 4.97 -1.84
C LEU A 20 -11.93 5.46 -1.54
N ALA A 21 -12.21 5.79 -0.28
CA ALA A 21 -13.49 6.32 0.16
C ALA A 21 -13.42 7.85 0.34
N ASN A 22 -14.59 8.50 0.20
CA ASN A 22 -14.77 9.89 0.58
C ASN A 22 -14.69 10.08 2.11
N ASP A 23 -15.07 11.26 2.58
CA ASP A 23 -15.02 11.63 4.01
C ASP A 23 -15.94 10.75 4.90
N LYS A 24 -16.93 10.06 4.32
CA LYS A 24 -17.77 9.09 5.05
C LYS A 24 -17.02 7.82 5.42
N GLY A 25 -15.84 7.57 4.80
CA GLY A 25 -14.95 6.44 5.11
C GLY A 25 -15.47 5.07 4.72
N PHE A 26 -16.55 4.99 3.93
CA PHE A 26 -17.18 3.74 3.48
C PHE A 26 -17.42 3.75 1.97
N GLY A 27 -17.29 2.55 1.37
CA GLY A 27 -17.49 2.35 -0.07
C GLY A 27 -16.29 2.81 -0.91
N ILE A 28 -16.51 2.97 -2.19
CA ILE A 28 -15.53 3.45 -3.17
C ILE A 28 -16.09 4.74 -3.77
N ASP A 29 -15.28 5.79 -3.70
CA ASP A 29 -15.60 7.07 -4.34
C ASP A 29 -14.83 7.18 -5.66
N PRO A 30 -15.53 7.25 -6.80
CA PRO A 30 -14.89 7.30 -8.11
C PRO A 30 -13.94 8.50 -8.28
N GLU A 31 -14.27 9.68 -7.75
CA GLU A 31 -13.41 10.86 -7.88
C GLU A 31 -12.11 10.68 -7.13
N VAL A 32 -12.19 10.11 -5.91
CA VAL A 32 -11.02 9.78 -5.11
C VAL A 32 -10.14 8.74 -5.81
N VAL A 33 -10.74 7.68 -6.37
CA VAL A 33 -10.01 6.66 -7.12
C VAL A 33 -9.32 7.24 -8.34
N TYR A 34 -10.00 8.10 -9.11
CA TYR A 34 -9.41 8.78 -10.27
C TYR A 34 -8.26 9.70 -9.87
N ARG A 35 -8.37 10.45 -8.76
CA ARG A 35 -7.26 11.28 -8.25
C ARG A 35 -6.04 10.43 -7.92
N LEU A 36 -6.22 9.35 -7.16
CA LEU A 36 -5.14 8.42 -6.81
C LEU A 36 -4.51 7.75 -8.05
N ALA A 37 -5.33 7.36 -9.02
CA ALA A 37 -4.85 6.82 -10.28
C ALA A 37 -3.99 7.84 -11.04
N GLY A 38 -4.37 9.12 -11.01
CA GLY A 38 -3.58 10.21 -11.59
C GLY A 38 -2.19 10.35 -10.96
N GLU A 39 -2.11 10.29 -9.62
CA GLU A 39 -0.86 10.33 -8.88
C GLU A 39 0.04 9.11 -9.19
N ILE A 40 -0.54 7.91 -9.23
CA ILE A 40 0.18 6.68 -9.61
C ILE A 40 0.67 6.76 -11.07
N LYS A 41 -0.16 7.30 -11.97
CA LYS A 41 0.23 7.53 -13.37
C LYS A 41 1.44 8.44 -13.48
N GLU A 42 1.45 9.58 -12.79
CA GLU A 42 2.58 10.53 -12.82
C GLU A 42 3.88 9.85 -12.40
N ALA A 43 3.84 9.05 -11.31
CA ALA A 43 4.98 8.28 -10.87
C ALA A 43 5.41 7.22 -11.90
N SER A 44 4.46 6.51 -12.52
CA SER A 44 4.72 5.51 -13.56
C SER A 44 5.33 6.14 -14.81
N ASP A 45 4.79 7.26 -15.26
CA ASP A 45 5.30 8.00 -16.44
C ASP A 45 6.73 8.50 -16.21
N SER A 46 7.14 8.73 -14.97
CA SER A 46 8.52 9.02 -14.63
C SER A 46 9.46 7.81 -14.77
N GLY A 47 8.92 6.61 -15.08
CA GLY A 47 9.65 5.36 -15.30
C GLY A 47 10.01 4.65 -13.99
N ILE A 48 9.23 4.86 -12.91
CA ILE A 48 9.30 4.07 -11.68
C ILE A 48 8.44 2.82 -11.86
N GLU A 49 8.95 1.66 -11.48
CA GLU A 49 8.21 0.40 -11.41
C GLU A 49 7.32 0.41 -10.18
N ILE A 50 5.99 0.34 -10.35
CA ILE A 50 5.04 0.52 -9.25
C ILE A 50 4.24 -0.75 -8.99
N ALA A 51 4.35 -1.26 -7.77
CA ALA A 51 3.47 -2.27 -7.21
C ALA A 51 2.57 -1.63 -6.14
N VAL A 52 1.31 -2.05 -6.09
CA VAL A 52 0.32 -1.50 -5.15
C VAL A 52 -0.29 -2.62 -4.32
N VAL A 53 -0.43 -2.40 -3.02
CA VAL A 53 -1.29 -3.17 -2.13
C VAL A 53 -2.36 -2.25 -1.58
N VAL A 54 -3.62 -2.60 -1.77
CA VAL A 54 -4.75 -1.82 -1.26
C VAL A 54 -5.52 -2.60 -0.19
N GLY A 55 -5.83 -1.94 0.93
CA GLY A 55 -6.65 -2.50 2.00
C GLY A 55 -8.13 -2.62 1.62
N GLY A 56 -8.91 -3.34 2.45
CA GLY A 56 -10.35 -3.53 2.27
C GLY A 56 -11.23 -2.80 3.30
N GLY A 57 -10.64 -1.98 4.18
CA GLY A 57 -11.31 -1.43 5.36
C GLY A 57 -12.47 -0.44 5.07
N ASN A 58 -12.55 0.10 3.86
CA ASN A 58 -13.69 0.89 3.38
C ASN A 58 -14.94 0.06 3.05
N ILE A 59 -14.80 -1.24 2.85
CA ILE A 59 -15.89 -2.16 2.52
C ILE A 59 -16.15 -3.09 3.70
N TRP A 60 -15.11 -3.71 4.25
CA TRP A 60 -15.20 -4.69 5.32
C TRP A 60 -14.02 -4.64 6.27
N ARG A 61 -14.29 -4.71 7.58
CA ARG A 61 -13.27 -4.79 8.64
C ARG A 61 -13.42 -6.09 9.40
N GLY A 62 -12.53 -7.05 9.17
CA GLY A 62 -12.58 -8.40 9.75
C GLY A 62 -12.65 -8.41 11.28
N LEU A 63 -11.86 -7.56 11.97
CA LEU A 63 -11.89 -7.43 13.42
C LEU A 63 -13.27 -7.00 13.98
N LYS A 64 -13.97 -6.08 13.30
CA LYS A 64 -15.32 -5.68 13.70
C LYS A 64 -16.34 -6.78 13.43
N GLY A 65 -16.19 -7.53 12.33
CA GLY A 65 -17.05 -8.67 12.02
C GLY A 65 -16.91 -9.79 13.05
N SER A 66 -15.67 -10.15 13.45
CA SER A 66 -15.42 -11.17 14.46
C SER A 66 -15.93 -10.76 15.87
N ALA A 67 -15.88 -9.48 16.22
CA ALA A 67 -16.45 -8.97 17.46
C ALA A 67 -17.99 -9.13 17.52
N GLY A 68 -18.65 -9.22 16.36
CA GLY A 68 -20.09 -9.52 16.22
C GLY A 68 -20.43 -11.02 16.27
N GLY A 69 -19.48 -11.91 16.60
CA GLY A 69 -19.68 -13.37 16.70
C GLY A 69 -19.42 -14.14 15.39
N MET A 70 -18.95 -13.49 14.33
CA MET A 70 -18.51 -14.16 13.11
C MET A 70 -17.19 -14.88 13.34
N ASP A 71 -17.01 -16.04 12.69
CA ASP A 71 -15.73 -16.72 12.68
C ASP A 71 -14.63 -15.80 12.10
N ARG A 72 -13.47 -15.76 12.74
CA ARG A 72 -12.38 -14.87 12.39
C ARG A 72 -11.85 -15.12 10.98
N ALA A 73 -11.68 -16.39 10.61
CA ALA A 73 -11.19 -16.72 9.26
C ALA A 73 -12.16 -16.28 8.18
N SER A 74 -13.46 -16.49 8.41
CA SER A 74 -14.53 -16.04 7.51
C SER A 74 -14.54 -14.51 7.36
N ALA A 75 -14.40 -13.77 8.47
CA ALA A 75 -14.33 -12.33 8.46
C ALA A 75 -13.07 -11.81 7.69
N ASP A 76 -11.94 -12.49 7.84
CA ASP A 76 -10.70 -12.16 7.14
C ASP A 76 -10.81 -12.45 5.63
N TYR A 77 -11.46 -13.56 5.21
CA TYR A 77 -11.75 -13.82 3.80
C TYR A 77 -12.65 -12.74 3.17
N MET A 78 -13.65 -12.26 3.88
CA MET A 78 -14.45 -11.11 3.42
C MET A 78 -13.59 -9.86 3.23
N GLY A 79 -12.67 -9.60 4.15
CA GLY A 79 -11.66 -8.53 4.01
C GLY A 79 -10.76 -8.71 2.80
N MET A 80 -10.33 -9.94 2.50
CA MET A 80 -9.54 -10.23 1.29
C MET A 80 -10.35 -9.96 0.02
N LEU A 81 -11.62 -10.37 -0.04
CA LEU A 81 -12.49 -10.06 -1.18
C LEU A 81 -12.71 -8.55 -1.33
N ALA A 82 -12.85 -7.82 -0.24
CA ALA A 82 -12.94 -6.36 -0.26
C ALA A 82 -11.69 -5.72 -0.89
N THR A 83 -10.49 -6.24 -0.64
CA THR A 83 -9.28 -5.77 -1.32
C THR A 83 -9.29 -6.02 -2.82
N VAL A 84 -9.91 -7.11 -3.27
CA VAL A 84 -10.06 -7.41 -4.71
C VAL A 84 -10.98 -6.40 -5.38
N ILE A 85 -12.11 -6.07 -4.74
CA ILE A 85 -13.03 -5.04 -5.26
C ILE A 85 -12.28 -3.71 -5.45
N ASN A 86 -11.53 -3.27 -4.43
CA ASN A 86 -10.72 -2.06 -4.51
C ASN A 86 -9.65 -2.14 -5.60
N SER A 87 -9.01 -3.30 -5.77
CA SER A 87 -7.97 -3.52 -6.78
C SER A 87 -8.52 -3.38 -8.21
N VAL A 88 -9.70 -3.93 -8.45
CA VAL A 88 -10.39 -3.84 -9.76
C VAL A 88 -10.82 -2.39 -10.06
N ALA A 89 -11.34 -1.67 -9.04
CA ALA A 89 -11.71 -0.27 -9.20
C ALA A 89 -10.50 0.61 -9.55
N LEU A 90 -9.37 0.39 -8.88
CA LEU A 90 -8.13 1.13 -9.16
C LEU A 90 -7.54 0.75 -10.53
N GLN A 91 -7.60 -0.53 -10.93
CA GLN A 91 -7.20 -0.98 -12.27
C GLN A 91 -8.00 -0.27 -13.35
N ASP A 92 -9.33 -0.25 -13.25
CA ASP A 92 -10.20 0.40 -14.23
C ASP A 92 -9.84 1.88 -14.41
N ALA A 93 -9.63 2.60 -13.31
CA ALA A 93 -9.24 4.01 -13.35
C ALA A 93 -7.86 4.22 -14.02
N LEU A 94 -6.87 3.41 -13.68
CA LEU A 94 -5.53 3.48 -14.27
C LEU A 94 -5.56 3.17 -15.78
N GLU A 95 -6.26 2.12 -16.19
CA GLU A 95 -6.36 1.73 -17.60
C GLU A 95 -7.13 2.78 -18.43
N LYS A 96 -8.16 3.41 -17.87
CA LYS A 96 -8.83 4.56 -18.51
C LYS A 96 -7.91 5.78 -18.69
N MET A 97 -6.90 5.92 -17.85
CA MET A 97 -5.85 6.95 -17.99
C MET A 97 -4.69 6.52 -18.90
N GLY A 98 -4.76 5.33 -19.52
CA GLY A 98 -3.73 4.80 -20.42
C GLY A 98 -2.57 4.09 -19.72
N VAL A 99 -2.68 3.81 -18.41
CA VAL A 99 -1.66 3.07 -17.66
C VAL A 99 -1.95 1.57 -17.72
N THR A 100 -1.08 0.82 -18.39
CA THR A 100 -1.23 -0.65 -18.44
C THR A 100 -1.09 -1.24 -17.03
N THR A 101 -2.14 -1.87 -16.53
CA THR A 101 -2.23 -2.36 -15.16
C THR A 101 -2.55 -3.85 -15.11
N ARG A 102 -2.07 -4.56 -14.10
CA ARG A 102 -2.41 -5.98 -13.83
C ARG A 102 -2.76 -6.18 -12.37
N VAL A 103 -3.95 -6.73 -12.13
CA VAL A 103 -4.32 -7.22 -10.80
C VAL A 103 -3.87 -8.68 -10.68
N GLN A 104 -3.17 -8.99 -9.60
CA GLN A 104 -2.79 -10.35 -9.22
C GLN A 104 -3.33 -10.67 -7.84
N THR A 105 -3.98 -11.83 -7.69
CA THR A 105 -4.64 -12.23 -6.45
C THR A 105 -4.02 -13.47 -5.83
N ALA A 106 -3.91 -13.48 -4.50
CA ALA A 106 -3.40 -14.61 -3.73
C ALA A 106 -4.43 -15.77 -3.63
N ILE A 107 -5.70 -15.48 -3.89
CA ILE A 107 -6.78 -16.48 -4.02
C ILE A 107 -7.11 -16.59 -5.51
N GLU A 108 -7.21 -17.80 -6.03
CA GLU A 108 -7.50 -18.03 -7.44
C GLU A 108 -8.90 -17.54 -7.82
N MET A 109 -8.96 -16.65 -8.78
CA MET A 109 -10.19 -16.10 -9.36
C MET A 109 -9.93 -15.64 -10.81
N GLN A 110 -9.53 -16.58 -11.64
CA GLN A 110 -8.95 -16.34 -12.98
C GLN A 110 -9.85 -15.53 -13.92
N GLN A 111 -11.17 -15.51 -13.70
CA GLN A 111 -12.12 -14.70 -14.47
C GLN A 111 -12.02 -13.20 -14.15
N ILE A 112 -11.42 -12.83 -13.00
CA ILE A 112 -11.36 -11.45 -12.50
C ILE A 112 -9.92 -10.92 -12.54
N ALA A 113 -8.95 -11.75 -12.13
CA ALA A 113 -7.56 -11.34 -11.95
C ALA A 113 -6.58 -12.50 -12.20
N GLU A 114 -5.34 -12.16 -12.51
CA GLU A 114 -4.30 -13.18 -12.64
C GLU A 114 -3.98 -13.81 -11.27
N PRO A 115 -3.70 -15.13 -11.20
CA PRO A 115 -3.13 -15.70 -9.98
C PRO A 115 -1.74 -15.10 -9.72
N TYR A 116 -1.45 -14.82 -8.46
CA TYR A 116 -0.16 -14.29 -8.07
C TYR A 116 0.95 -15.31 -8.33
N ILE A 117 1.89 -14.92 -9.16
CA ILE A 117 3.14 -15.63 -9.42
C ILE A 117 4.28 -14.62 -9.39
N ARG A 118 5.22 -14.75 -8.43
CA ARG A 118 6.31 -13.80 -8.19
C ARG A 118 7.02 -13.38 -9.49
N ARG A 119 7.46 -14.34 -10.30
CA ARG A 119 8.19 -14.05 -11.55
C ARG A 119 7.33 -13.29 -12.56
N ARG A 120 6.03 -13.52 -12.57
CA ARG A 120 5.09 -12.82 -13.45
C ARG A 120 4.91 -11.37 -12.99
N ALA A 121 4.79 -11.13 -11.68
CA ALA A 121 4.73 -9.79 -11.10
C ALA A 121 5.98 -8.97 -11.48
N ILE A 122 7.17 -9.52 -11.25
CA ILE A 122 8.44 -8.87 -11.63
C ILE A 122 8.46 -8.57 -13.14
N ARG A 123 8.05 -9.51 -13.97
CA ARG A 123 8.02 -9.31 -15.43
C ARG A 123 7.04 -8.22 -15.87
N HIS A 124 5.93 -8.05 -15.17
CA HIS A 124 5.01 -6.94 -15.43
C HIS A 124 5.66 -5.59 -15.07
N LEU A 125 6.29 -5.49 -13.91
CA LEU A 125 6.98 -4.29 -13.44
C LEU A 125 8.11 -3.89 -14.41
N GLU A 126 8.95 -4.82 -14.82
CA GLU A 126 10.01 -4.61 -15.81
C GLU A 126 9.50 -4.11 -17.17
N LYS A 127 8.25 -4.40 -17.51
CA LYS A 127 7.58 -3.89 -18.72
C LYS A 127 6.89 -2.53 -18.51
N GLY A 128 7.12 -1.87 -17.37
CA GLY A 128 6.49 -0.59 -17.05
C GLY A 128 4.99 -0.71 -16.76
N ARG A 129 4.49 -1.88 -16.36
CA ARG A 129 3.10 -2.07 -15.98
C ARG A 129 2.95 -1.86 -14.47
N VAL A 130 1.87 -1.22 -14.06
CA VAL A 130 1.47 -1.18 -12.64
C VAL A 130 0.91 -2.54 -12.26
N VAL A 131 1.36 -3.09 -11.12
CA VAL A 131 0.85 -4.35 -10.57
C VAL A 131 0.10 -4.07 -9.27
N ILE A 132 -1.14 -4.53 -9.17
CA ILE A 132 -1.95 -4.38 -7.95
C ILE A 132 -2.14 -5.78 -7.34
N PHE A 133 -1.78 -5.94 -6.07
CA PHE A 133 -1.94 -7.20 -5.35
C PHE A 133 -3.23 -7.20 -4.54
N GLY A 134 -4.15 -8.07 -4.89
CA GLY A 134 -5.43 -8.31 -4.21
C GLY A 134 -5.44 -9.60 -3.40
N ALA A 135 -6.46 -9.78 -2.57
CA ALA A 135 -6.68 -10.92 -1.67
C ALA A 135 -5.59 -11.13 -0.61
N GLY A 136 -4.88 -10.06 -0.23
CA GLY A 136 -3.92 -10.10 0.86
C GLY A 136 -2.79 -11.13 0.66
N THR A 137 -2.48 -11.88 1.71
CA THR A 137 -1.55 -13.03 1.64
C THR A 137 -2.23 -14.30 1.13
N GLY A 138 -3.56 -14.31 0.99
CA GLY A 138 -4.37 -15.52 0.75
C GLY A 138 -4.66 -16.32 2.02
N ASN A 139 -4.14 -15.91 3.17
CA ASN A 139 -4.31 -16.58 4.45
C ASN A 139 -4.97 -15.66 5.48
N PRO A 140 -5.93 -16.16 6.28
CA PRO A 140 -6.48 -15.44 7.41
C PRO A 140 -5.40 -15.04 8.43
N TYR A 141 -5.74 -14.15 9.35
CA TYR A 141 -4.90 -13.64 10.46
C TYR A 141 -3.79 -12.66 10.08
N PHE A 142 -3.57 -12.41 8.80
CA PHE A 142 -2.59 -11.42 8.32
C PHE A 142 -3.28 -10.14 7.85
N THR A 143 -2.61 -9.02 8.07
CA THR A 143 -3.10 -7.70 7.61
C THR A 143 -2.60 -7.37 6.21
N THR A 144 -3.10 -6.27 5.65
CA THR A 144 -2.57 -5.72 4.38
C THR A 144 -1.20 -5.07 4.55
N ASP A 145 -0.80 -4.69 5.78
CA ASP A 145 0.56 -4.23 6.07
C ASP A 145 1.55 -5.38 5.92
N THR A 146 1.23 -6.54 6.52
CA THR A 146 2.01 -7.78 6.33
C THR A 146 2.06 -8.18 4.86
N THR A 147 0.94 -8.05 4.14
CA THR A 147 0.91 -8.33 2.69
C THR A 147 1.88 -7.42 1.93
N ALA A 148 1.84 -6.12 2.19
CA ALA A 148 2.72 -5.16 1.52
C ALA A 148 4.20 -5.46 1.80
N ALA A 149 4.56 -5.78 3.04
CA ALA A 149 5.91 -6.17 3.43
C ALA A 149 6.37 -7.46 2.71
N LEU A 150 5.51 -8.49 2.68
CA LEU A 150 5.80 -9.76 2.00
C LEU A 150 6.00 -9.54 0.50
N ARG A 151 5.07 -8.87 -0.17
CA ARG A 151 5.18 -8.60 -1.61
C ARG A 151 6.36 -7.71 -1.93
N SER A 152 6.71 -6.73 -1.08
CA SER A 152 7.92 -5.91 -1.24
C SER A 152 9.18 -6.77 -1.29
N ALA A 153 9.32 -7.72 -0.35
CA ALA A 153 10.46 -8.64 -0.34
C ALA A 153 10.47 -9.54 -1.58
N GLU A 154 9.33 -10.11 -1.95
CA GLU A 154 9.22 -11.03 -3.09
C GLU A 154 9.51 -10.38 -4.43
N ILE A 155 9.10 -9.14 -4.65
CA ILE A 155 9.35 -8.41 -5.91
C ILE A 155 10.64 -7.59 -5.88
N GLU A 156 11.41 -7.64 -4.79
CA GLU A 156 12.65 -6.87 -4.62
C GLU A 156 12.41 -5.36 -4.75
N ALA A 157 11.42 -4.85 -4.00
CA ALA A 157 11.14 -3.41 -3.96
C ALA A 157 12.25 -2.66 -3.21
N ASP A 158 12.67 -1.52 -3.74
CA ASP A 158 13.70 -0.67 -3.13
C ASP A 158 13.18 0.03 -1.86
N VAL A 159 11.87 0.30 -1.82
CA VAL A 159 11.20 1.01 -0.72
C VAL A 159 9.72 0.65 -0.65
N MET A 160 9.17 0.63 0.55
CA MET A 160 7.73 0.57 0.78
C MET A 160 7.21 1.95 1.19
N LEU A 161 6.29 2.49 0.39
CA LEU A 161 5.59 3.74 0.64
C LEU A 161 4.27 3.45 1.33
N MET A 162 4.09 3.96 2.54
CA MET A 162 2.89 3.78 3.34
C MET A 162 2.07 5.08 3.36
N ALA A 163 0.99 5.08 2.61
CA ALA A 163 0.06 6.19 2.59
C ALA A 163 -0.88 6.14 3.81
N LYS A 164 -0.91 7.21 4.58
CA LYS A 164 -1.83 7.43 5.72
C LYS A 164 -2.75 8.61 5.40
N LYS A 165 -3.98 8.61 5.92
CA LYS A 165 -4.85 9.79 5.93
C LYS A 165 -4.52 10.67 7.13
N GLN A 166 -4.54 11.99 6.95
CA GLN A 166 -4.41 12.98 8.04
C GLN A 166 -3.14 12.84 8.91
N THR A 167 -2.08 12.19 8.40
CA THR A 167 -0.86 11.98 9.17
C THR A 167 0.36 12.08 8.25
N ASN A 168 1.24 13.04 8.54
CA ASN A 168 2.39 13.37 7.67
C ASN A 168 3.58 12.43 7.85
N GLY A 169 3.56 11.55 8.86
CA GLY A 169 4.67 10.67 9.17
C GLY A 169 4.42 9.89 10.45
N VAL A 170 5.49 9.47 11.12
CA VAL A 170 5.48 8.78 12.40
C VAL A 170 5.74 9.76 13.51
N TYR A 171 4.93 9.72 14.58
CA TYR A 171 5.01 10.62 15.73
C TYR A 171 5.31 9.84 17.00
N ASP A 172 5.80 10.54 18.03
CA ASP A 172 6.04 9.97 19.37
C ASP A 172 4.76 9.75 20.16
N ALA A 173 3.67 10.40 19.79
CA ALA A 173 2.30 10.20 20.28
C ALA A 173 1.29 10.49 19.15
N ASP A 174 0.02 10.10 19.30
CA ASP A 174 -1.00 10.41 18.31
C ASP A 174 -1.29 11.92 18.28
N PRO A 175 -0.99 12.63 17.16
CA PRO A 175 -1.18 14.07 17.07
C PRO A 175 -2.65 14.51 17.17
N LYS A 176 -3.61 13.60 17.00
CA LYS A 176 -5.04 13.89 17.21
C LYS A 176 -5.39 14.14 18.68
N PHE A 177 -4.69 13.48 19.60
CA PHE A 177 -4.89 13.60 21.04
C PHE A 177 -3.82 14.46 21.72
N TYR A 178 -2.64 14.54 21.10
CA TYR A 178 -1.46 15.26 21.62
C TYR A 178 -0.96 16.23 20.54
N PRO A 179 -1.46 17.48 20.50
CA PRO A 179 -1.08 18.47 19.47
C PRO A 179 0.43 18.80 19.47
N GLU A 180 1.11 18.61 20.60
CA GLU A 180 2.55 18.78 20.77
C GLU A 180 3.39 17.58 20.32
N ALA A 181 2.76 16.51 19.82
CA ALA A 181 3.46 15.31 19.36
C ALA A 181 4.49 15.66 18.27
N LYS A 182 5.68 15.10 18.41
CA LYS A 182 6.81 15.37 17.51
C LYS A 182 6.93 14.30 16.45
N MET A 183 7.00 14.74 15.21
CA MET A 183 7.23 13.85 14.09
C MET A 183 8.70 13.44 14.04
N PHE A 184 8.94 12.15 13.86
CA PHE A 184 10.26 11.63 13.60
C PHE A 184 10.62 11.79 12.12
N THR A 185 11.81 12.29 11.84
CA THR A 185 12.37 12.34 10.48
C THR A 185 12.96 10.99 10.07
N HIS A 186 13.60 10.30 11.01
CA HIS A 186 14.17 8.97 10.84
C HIS A 186 13.98 8.13 12.09
N LEU A 187 13.72 6.84 11.91
CA LEU A 187 13.58 5.84 12.95
C LEU A 187 14.25 4.54 12.52
N SER A 188 14.98 3.90 13.43
CA SER A 188 15.36 2.51 13.21
C SER A 188 14.16 1.59 13.46
N TYR A 189 14.15 0.39 12.86
CA TYR A 189 13.12 -0.62 13.15
C TYR A 189 13.08 -0.99 14.63
N ASN A 190 14.26 -1.04 15.29
CA ASN A 190 14.35 -1.31 16.72
C ASN A 190 13.67 -0.21 17.55
N ASP A 191 13.84 1.07 17.18
CA ASP A 191 13.14 2.17 17.86
C ASP A 191 11.63 2.03 17.74
N VAL A 192 11.12 1.69 16.55
CA VAL A 192 9.69 1.48 16.32
C VAL A 192 9.15 0.38 17.22
N LEU A 193 9.85 -0.77 17.30
CA LEU A 193 9.44 -1.91 18.12
C LEU A 193 9.55 -1.61 19.61
N GLN A 194 10.65 -1.01 20.09
CA GLN A 194 10.87 -0.70 21.50
C GLN A 194 9.92 0.37 22.01
N LYS A 195 9.68 1.40 21.23
CA LYS A 195 8.74 2.49 21.57
C LYS A 195 7.29 2.12 21.31
N LYS A 196 7.02 0.93 20.74
CA LYS A 196 5.67 0.44 20.39
C LYS A 196 4.89 1.45 19.53
N LEU A 197 5.57 2.06 18.55
CA LEU A 197 4.93 3.04 17.67
C LEU A 197 3.96 2.35 16.71
N GLU A 198 2.73 2.84 16.63
CA GLU A 198 1.66 2.27 15.80
C GLU A 198 1.76 2.70 14.32
N VAL A 199 2.88 2.37 13.67
CA VAL A 199 3.10 2.63 12.25
C VAL A 199 2.37 1.61 11.39
N MET A 200 2.60 0.33 11.72
CA MET A 200 2.05 -0.87 11.06
C MET A 200 2.11 -2.04 12.04
N ASP A 201 1.57 -3.20 11.66
CA ASP A 201 1.67 -4.37 12.53
C ASP A 201 3.13 -4.88 12.69
N ASN A 202 3.42 -5.51 13.84
CA ASN A 202 4.77 -5.96 14.18
C ASN A 202 5.31 -7.02 13.21
N THR A 203 4.45 -7.83 12.61
CA THR A 203 4.85 -8.85 11.61
C THR A 203 5.39 -8.15 10.37
N ALA A 204 4.71 -7.11 9.89
CA ALA A 204 5.15 -6.33 8.77
C ALA A 204 6.48 -5.59 9.04
N ILE A 205 6.61 -4.97 10.24
CA ILE A 205 7.86 -4.31 10.67
C ILE A 205 9.02 -5.29 10.67
N THR A 206 8.84 -6.46 11.29
CA THR A 206 9.87 -7.49 11.40
C THR A 206 10.27 -8.01 10.00
N LEU A 207 9.31 -8.21 9.12
CA LEU A 207 9.57 -8.67 7.76
C LEU A 207 10.38 -7.64 6.96
N CYS A 208 10.02 -6.36 7.03
CA CYS A 208 10.79 -5.29 6.40
C CYS A 208 12.20 -5.16 6.99
N MET A 209 12.33 -5.25 8.32
CA MET A 209 13.62 -5.20 9.01
C MET A 209 14.55 -6.32 8.53
N ASN A 210 14.08 -7.57 8.51
CA ASN A 210 14.88 -8.72 8.11
C ASN A 210 15.31 -8.67 6.64
N ASN A 211 14.51 -8.05 5.77
CA ASN A 211 14.78 -7.89 4.35
C ASN A 211 15.39 -6.52 4.00
N LYS A 212 15.67 -5.67 5.00
CA LYS A 212 16.26 -4.32 4.83
C LYS A 212 15.49 -3.43 3.87
N ILE A 213 14.15 -3.49 3.89
CA ILE A 213 13.27 -2.71 3.03
C ILE A 213 12.92 -1.40 3.74
N PRO A 214 13.39 -0.23 3.31
CA PRO A 214 13.04 1.04 3.91
C PRO A 214 11.52 1.28 3.84
N ILE A 215 10.97 1.92 4.88
CA ILE A 215 9.56 2.32 4.92
C ILE A 215 9.48 3.84 4.97
N MET A 216 8.70 4.44 4.06
CA MET A 216 8.40 5.87 4.08
C MET A 216 6.91 6.06 4.35
N VAL A 217 6.57 6.82 5.39
CA VAL A 217 5.19 7.15 5.74
C VAL A 217 4.89 8.55 5.26
N PHE A 218 3.78 8.74 4.57
CA PHE A 218 3.36 10.04 4.04
C PHE A 218 1.85 10.23 4.12
N ASN A 219 1.41 11.49 4.05
CA ASN A 219 0.00 11.86 4.04
C ASN A 219 -0.54 11.86 2.61
N ILE A 220 -1.53 11.00 2.33
CA ILE A 220 -2.16 10.87 1.02
C ILE A 220 -3.09 12.04 0.66
N ASP A 221 -3.50 12.83 1.66
CA ASP A 221 -4.38 13.99 1.45
C ASP A 221 -3.61 15.22 0.94
N VAL A 222 -2.28 15.19 1.06
CA VAL A 222 -1.39 16.22 0.51
C VAL A 222 -0.87 15.69 -0.83
N PRO A 223 -1.05 16.42 -1.95
CA PRO A 223 -0.48 16.01 -3.23
C PRO A 223 1.01 15.76 -3.05
N VAL A 224 1.40 14.50 -3.03
CA VAL A 224 2.80 14.12 -2.96
C VAL A 224 3.32 14.25 -4.38
N SER A 225 4.12 15.28 -4.60
CA SER A 225 5.05 15.21 -5.72
C SER A 225 5.93 13.98 -5.47
N TYR A 226 5.71 12.89 -6.19
CA TYR A 226 6.62 11.72 -6.21
C TYR A 226 8.04 12.15 -6.65
N THR A 227 8.23 13.42 -6.99
CA THR A 227 9.54 14.06 -7.15
C THR A 227 10.37 14.05 -5.85
N HIS A 228 9.76 13.90 -4.67
CA HIS A 228 10.52 13.67 -3.42
C HIS A 228 11.13 12.26 -3.32
N LEU A 229 10.70 11.32 -4.17
CA LEU A 229 11.44 10.07 -4.40
C LEU A 229 12.74 10.30 -5.19
N ARG A 230 12.92 11.50 -5.76
CA ARG A 230 14.17 12.02 -6.27
C ARG A 230 14.91 12.66 -5.11
N ALA A 231 16.00 12.03 -4.72
CA ALA A 231 17.04 12.47 -3.80
C ALA A 231 16.80 13.79 -3.04
N HIS A 232 16.46 13.73 -1.75
CA HIS A 232 17.06 14.61 -0.80
C HIS A 232 18.24 13.84 -0.17
N GLU A 233 19.44 14.08 -0.72
CA GLU A 233 20.68 13.77 -0.05
C GLU A 233 20.82 14.73 1.13
N THR A 234 20.88 14.20 2.30
CA THR A 234 21.74 14.67 3.38
C THR A 234 22.17 13.46 4.19
#